data_2f9008bcaf126da4117602915c4c7bda
#
_entry.id   2f9008bcaf126da4117602915c4c7bda
#
_cell.length_a   1.000
_cell.length_b   1.000
_cell.length_c   1.000
_cell.angle_alpha   90.00
_cell.angle_beta   90.00
_cell.angle_gamma   90.00
#
_symmetry.space_group_name_H-M   'P 1'
#
loop_
_entity.id
_entity.type
_entity.pdbx_description
1 polymer ?
#
loop_
_entity_poly.entity_id
_entity_poly.type
_entity_poly.pdbx_seq_one_letter_code
_entity_poly.pdbx_strand_id
1 'polypeptide(L)'
;MFEFYPPYGIIHFKECVNGRLIMKRILYFIPALCMMIVIFAFSSKPADISGKSSMRIANKIYSVYEGITGRTKTEEERLYEVEILDHIVRKGAHVTEFALLAAAWAWPLSKSGLKGIKLALTAIGLTVLYAASDEYHQTFVPGRSGEIKDVCIDGIGALIGYXAFNALVFIRSKR
;
A
#
# COMPACT_ATOMS: atom_id res chain seq x y z
N MET A 1 27.06 58.52 -16.73
CA MET A 1 26.45 57.95 -15.52
C MET A 1 25.56 56.78 -15.97
N PHE A 2 26.05 55.55 -15.84
CA PHE A 2 25.26 54.33 -16.24
C PHE A 2 24.51 53.83 -15.00
N GLU A 3 23.17 53.95 -15.03
CA GLU A 3 22.32 53.37 -14.01
C GLU A 3 22.27 51.83 -14.19
N PHE A 4 22.78 51.12 -13.19
CA PHE A 4 22.74 49.67 -13.15
C PHE A 4 21.34 49.25 -12.64
N TYR A 5 20.43 48.83 -13.55
CA TYR A 5 19.18 48.25 -13.18
C TYR A 5 19.43 46.81 -12.74
N PRO A 6 19.03 46.41 -11.51
CA PRO A 6 19.20 45.03 -11.08
C PRO A 6 18.27 44.11 -11.90
N PRO A 7 18.72 42.88 -12.20
CA PRO A 7 17.96 41.98 -13.07
C PRO A 7 16.80 41.32 -12.32
N TYR A 8 15.76 42.07 -12.05
CA TYR A 8 14.53 41.55 -11.38
C TYR A 8 13.93 40.36 -12.12
N GLY A 9 14.07 40.29 -13.42
CA GLY A 9 13.53 39.20 -14.25
C GLY A 9 14.16 37.84 -13.95
N ILE A 10 15.44 37.78 -13.61
CA ILE A 10 16.18 36.53 -13.37
C ILE A 10 15.76 35.91 -12.02
N ILE A 11 15.52 36.74 -11.01
CA ILE A 11 15.09 36.29 -9.67
C ILE A 11 13.69 35.68 -9.77
N HIS A 12 12.73 36.40 -10.37
CA HIS A 12 11.37 35.92 -10.57
C HIS A 12 11.31 34.62 -11.40
N PHE A 13 12.14 34.50 -12.43
CA PHE A 13 12.21 33.31 -13.29
C PHE A 13 12.72 32.11 -12.49
N LYS A 14 13.77 32.27 -11.67
CA LYS A 14 14.32 31.19 -10.81
C LYS A 14 13.31 30.74 -9.75
N GLU A 15 12.58 31.67 -9.14
CA GLU A 15 11.53 31.35 -8.16
C GLU A 15 10.37 30.61 -8.80
N CYS A 16 9.94 31.03 -9.98
CA CYS A 16 8.87 30.37 -10.74
C CYS A 16 9.25 28.95 -11.18
N VAL A 17 10.49 28.77 -11.66
CA VAL A 17 11.02 27.44 -12.02
C VAL A 17 11.14 26.55 -10.80
N ASN A 18 11.63 27.11 -9.68
CA ASN A 18 11.78 26.36 -8.42
C ASN A 18 10.42 25.92 -7.87
N GLY A 19 9.42 26.80 -7.93
CA GLY A 19 8.03 26.47 -7.53
C GLY A 19 7.43 25.35 -8.37
N ARG A 20 7.62 25.36 -9.68
CA ARG A 20 7.14 24.30 -10.58
C ARG A 20 7.82 22.95 -10.29
N LEU A 21 9.13 22.97 -9.98
CA LEU A 21 9.89 21.76 -9.65
C LEU A 21 9.40 21.17 -8.31
N ILE A 22 9.15 22.03 -7.32
CA ILE A 22 8.63 21.61 -6.02
C ILE A 22 7.22 21.00 -6.20
N MET A 23 6.35 21.69 -6.96
CA MET A 23 4.99 21.21 -7.23
C MET A 23 5.00 19.82 -7.90
N LYS A 24 5.87 19.61 -8.91
CA LYS A 24 6.01 18.30 -9.56
C LYS A 24 6.48 17.22 -8.59
N ARG A 25 7.39 17.55 -7.68
CA ARG A 25 7.87 16.60 -6.67
C ARG A 25 6.76 16.20 -5.70
N ILE A 26 5.92 17.14 -5.29
CA ILE A 26 4.76 16.89 -4.41
C ILE A 26 3.76 15.95 -5.11
N LEU A 27 3.51 16.16 -6.40
CA LEU A 27 2.57 15.33 -7.18
C LEU A 27 3.00 13.85 -7.22
N TYR A 28 4.30 13.55 -7.10
CA TYR A 28 4.76 12.16 -7.06
C TYR A 28 4.28 11.40 -5.81
N PHE A 29 3.86 12.11 -4.75
CA PHE A 29 3.35 11.47 -3.54
C PHE A 29 1.86 11.13 -3.62
N ILE A 30 1.14 11.59 -4.65
CA ILE A 30 -0.30 11.32 -4.83
C ILE A 30 -0.62 9.82 -4.78
N PRO A 31 0.11 8.91 -5.47
CA PRO A 31 -0.20 7.48 -5.39
C PRO A 31 -0.15 6.92 -3.96
N ALA A 32 0.82 7.36 -3.16
CA ALA A 32 0.91 6.92 -1.77
C ALA A 32 -0.28 7.43 -0.95
N LEU A 33 -0.64 8.71 -1.12
CA LEU A 33 -1.81 9.30 -0.45
C LEU A 33 -3.12 8.60 -0.87
N CYS A 34 -3.27 8.31 -2.16
CA CYS A 34 -4.44 7.57 -2.67
C CYS A 34 -4.52 6.17 -2.02
N MET A 35 -3.37 5.47 -1.93
CA MET A 35 -3.34 4.15 -1.29
C MET A 35 -3.71 4.24 0.20
N MET A 36 -3.22 5.25 0.91
CA MET A 36 -3.60 5.46 2.32
C MET A 36 -5.12 5.66 2.46
N ILE A 37 -5.72 6.45 1.56
CA ILE A 37 -7.18 6.68 1.57
C ILE A 37 -7.94 5.37 1.27
N VAL A 38 -7.45 4.56 0.32
CA VAL A 38 -8.07 3.28 -0.04
C VAL A 38 -8.02 2.31 1.15
N ILE A 39 -6.86 2.17 1.78
CA ILE A 39 -6.68 1.32 2.97
C ILE A 39 -7.64 1.78 4.07
N PHE A 40 -7.63 3.06 4.41
CA PHE A 40 -8.52 3.63 5.42
C PHE A 40 -9.99 3.33 5.12
N ALA A 41 -10.41 3.50 3.86
CA ALA A 41 -11.80 3.25 3.45
C ALA A 41 -12.20 1.77 3.61
N PHE A 42 -11.28 0.84 3.37
CA PHE A 42 -11.53 -0.59 3.59
C PHE A 42 -11.48 -0.94 5.08
N SER A 43 -10.52 -0.41 5.82
CA SER A 43 -10.36 -0.63 7.26
C SER A 43 -11.52 -0.07 8.07
N SER A 44 -12.14 1.01 7.61
CA SER A 44 -13.31 1.64 8.29
C SER A 44 -14.59 0.81 8.18
N LYS A 45 -14.62 -0.24 7.35
CA LYS A 45 -15.83 -1.07 7.22
C LYS A 45 -15.97 -2.01 8.43
N PRO A 46 -17.17 -2.07 9.04
CA PRO A 46 -17.43 -3.06 10.10
C PRO A 46 -17.10 -4.48 9.66
N ALA A 47 -16.75 -5.32 10.64
CA ALA A 47 -16.29 -6.70 10.40
C ALA A 47 -17.30 -7.53 9.60
N ASP A 48 -18.61 -7.36 9.87
CA ASP A 48 -19.68 -8.10 9.18
C ASP A 48 -19.75 -7.77 7.68
N ILE A 49 -19.53 -6.50 7.31
CA ILE A 49 -19.54 -6.06 5.90
C ILE A 49 -18.26 -6.55 5.19
N SER A 50 -17.12 -6.37 5.84
CA SER A 50 -15.82 -6.82 5.33
C SER A 50 -15.81 -8.36 5.18
N GLY A 51 -16.29 -9.09 6.19
CA GLY A 51 -16.37 -10.55 6.18
C GLY A 51 -17.28 -11.10 5.08
N LYS A 52 -18.43 -10.47 4.82
CA LYS A 52 -19.30 -10.88 3.70
C LYS A 52 -18.59 -10.80 2.35
N SER A 53 -17.71 -9.80 2.17
CA SER A 53 -16.98 -9.63 0.91
C SER A 53 -15.89 -10.68 0.74
N SER A 54 -15.09 -10.93 1.77
CA SER A 54 -14.03 -11.94 1.72
C SER A 54 -14.60 -13.36 1.65
N MET A 55 -15.68 -13.65 2.38
CA MET A 55 -16.39 -14.93 2.36
C MET A 55 -16.92 -15.25 0.95
N ARG A 56 -17.43 -14.25 0.22
CA ARG A 56 -17.89 -14.43 -1.16
C ARG A 56 -16.74 -14.84 -2.07
N ILE A 57 -15.57 -14.24 -1.89
CA ILE A 57 -14.35 -14.59 -2.67
C ILE A 57 -13.88 -16.00 -2.29
N ALA A 58 -13.84 -16.32 -1.00
CA ALA A 58 -13.44 -17.64 -0.49
C ALA A 58 -14.33 -18.74 -1.06
N ASN A 59 -15.66 -18.55 -1.04
CA ASN A 59 -16.61 -19.48 -1.62
C ASN A 59 -16.38 -19.68 -3.12
N LYS A 60 -16.10 -18.61 -3.85
CA LYS A 60 -15.84 -18.68 -5.29
C LYS A 60 -14.55 -19.47 -5.58
N ILE A 61 -13.48 -19.20 -4.81
CA ILE A 61 -12.21 -19.96 -4.93
C ILE A 61 -12.45 -21.44 -4.66
N TYR A 62 -13.20 -21.75 -3.60
CA TYR A 62 -13.51 -23.11 -3.22
C TYR A 62 -14.32 -23.84 -4.30
N SER A 63 -15.34 -23.18 -4.86
CA SER A 63 -16.16 -23.76 -5.96
C SER A 63 -15.32 -24.08 -7.21
N VAL A 64 -14.34 -23.22 -7.52
CA VAL A 64 -13.40 -23.47 -8.63
C VAL A 64 -12.53 -24.69 -8.31
N TYR A 65 -12.05 -24.78 -7.08
CA TYR A 65 -11.25 -25.94 -6.62
C TYR A 65 -12.04 -27.25 -6.75
N GLU A 66 -13.31 -27.27 -6.27
CA GLU A 66 -14.21 -28.44 -6.41
C GLU A 66 -14.41 -28.82 -7.88
N GLY A 67 -14.64 -27.81 -8.75
CA GLY A 67 -14.84 -28.03 -10.17
C GLY A 67 -13.61 -28.63 -10.89
N ILE A 68 -12.41 -28.24 -10.45
CA ILE A 68 -11.14 -28.74 -11.05
C ILE A 68 -10.81 -30.15 -10.52
N THR A 69 -10.99 -30.38 -9.21
CA THR A 69 -10.53 -31.63 -8.56
C THR A 69 -11.59 -32.73 -8.63
N GLY A 70 -12.85 -32.40 -8.85
CA GLY A 70 -13.97 -33.33 -8.77
C GLY A 70 -14.23 -33.86 -7.36
N ARG A 71 -13.60 -33.29 -6.35
CA ARG A 71 -13.77 -33.72 -4.96
C ARG A 71 -14.96 -33.00 -4.33
N THR A 72 -15.91 -33.79 -3.87
CA THR A 72 -17.03 -33.29 -3.07
C THR A 72 -16.81 -33.70 -1.62
N LYS A 73 -16.97 -32.75 -0.73
CA LYS A 73 -16.85 -32.94 0.71
C LYS A 73 -18.20 -32.78 1.38
N THR A 74 -18.28 -33.19 2.65
CA THR A 74 -19.50 -32.93 3.44
C THR A 74 -19.65 -31.40 3.61
N GLU A 75 -20.87 -30.95 3.84
CA GLU A 75 -21.16 -29.52 4.03
C GLU A 75 -20.37 -28.94 5.21
N GLU A 76 -20.18 -29.74 6.26
CA GLU A 76 -19.42 -29.35 7.45
C GLU A 76 -17.93 -29.10 7.13
N GLU A 77 -17.31 -30.04 6.39
CA GLU A 77 -15.91 -29.92 5.92
C GLU A 77 -15.73 -28.72 4.99
N ARG A 78 -16.70 -28.53 4.10
CA ARG A 78 -16.71 -27.42 3.14
C ARG A 78 -16.75 -26.08 3.88
N LEU A 79 -17.64 -25.92 4.85
CA LEU A 79 -17.75 -24.70 5.64
C LEU A 79 -16.44 -24.39 6.38
N TYR A 80 -15.82 -25.40 6.98
CA TYR A 80 -14.54 -25.24 7.68
C TYR A 80 -13.44 -24.75 6.73
N GLU A 81 -13.32 -25.35 5.55
CA GLU A 81 -12.27 -24.96 4.57
C GLU A 81 -12.51 -23.57 3.99
N VAL A 82 -13.77 -23.21 3.75
CA VAL A 82 -14.14 -21.88 3.28
C VAL A 82 -13.81 -20.83 4.34
N GLU A 83 -13.99 -21.14 5.62
CA GLU A 83 -13.62 -20.23 6.72
C GLU A 83 -12.10 -19.98 6.78
N ILE A 84 -11.29 -21.03 6.58
CA ILE A 84 -9.82 -20.89 6.47
C ILE A 84 -9.47 -20.01 5.28
N LEU A 85 -10.10 -20.26 4.12
CA LEU A 85 -9.89 -19.46 2.91
C LEU A 85 -10.27 -18.00 3.10
N ASP A 86 -11.39 -17.73 3.82
CA ASP A 86 -11.81 -16.37 4.14
C ASP A 86 -10.71 -15.63 4.91
N HIS A 87 -10.14 -16.29 5.92
CA HIS A 87 -9.05 -15.70 6.70
C HIS A 87 -7.83 -15.40 5.81
N ILE A 88 -7.45 -16.35 4.94
CA ILE A 88 -6.32 -16.19 4.00
C ILE A 88 -6.59 -15.04 3.01
N VAL A 89 -7.79 -14.96 2.46
CA VAL A 89 -8.20 -13.89 1.52
C VAL A 89 -8.08 -12.53 2.21
N ARG A 90 -8.55 -12.42 3.42
CA ARG A 90 -8.52 -11.16 4.19
C ARG A 90 -7.07 -10.72 4.47
N LYS A 91 -6.25 -11.63 5.01
CA LYS A 91 -4.83 -11.32 5.29
C LYS A 91 -4.05 -11.04 3.99
N GLY A 92 -4.33 -11.80 2.92
CA GLY A 92 -3.73 -11.56 1.59
C GLY A 92 -4.07 -10.20 1.02
N ALA A 93 -5.30 -9.73 1.23
CA ALA A 93 -5.71 -8.37 0.83
C ALA A 93 -4.86 -7.32 1.56
N HIS A 94 -4.72 -7.42 2.89
CA HIS A 94 -3.88 -6.51 3.69
C HIS A 94 -2.43 -6.51 3.20
N VAL A 95 -1.81 -7.69 3.07
CA VAL A 95 -0.44 -7.83 2.55
C VAL A 95 -0.30 -7.11 1.19
N THR A 96 -1.29 -7.27 0.31
CA THR A 96 -1.29 -6.63 -1.03
C THR A 96 -1.40 -5.11 -0.92
N GLU A 97 -2.33 -4.62 -0.10
CA GLU A 97 -2.53 -3.18 0.12
C GLU A 97 -1.27 -2.52 0.65
N PHE A 98 -0.63 -3.10 1.66
CA PHE A 98 0.58 -2.54 2.25
C PHE A 98 1.81 -2.73 1.34
N ALA A 99 1.85 -3.77 0.50
CA ALA A 99 2.88 -3.91 -0.55
C ALA A 99 2.76 -2.78 -1.58
N LEU A 100 1.54 -2.49 -2.03
CA LEU A 100 1.29 -1.38 -2.97
C LEU A 100 1.64 -0.04 -2.34
N LEU A 101 1.32 0.16 -1.06
CA LEU A 101 1.66 1.40 -0.33
C LEU A 101 3.18 1.60 -0.23
N ALA A 102 3.93 0.54 0.10
CA ALA A 102 5.40 0.63 0.18
C ALA A 102 6.03 0.97 -1.18
N ALA A 103 5.53 0.34 -2.25
CA ALA A 103 5.97 0.66 -3.62
C ALA A 103 5.61 2.10 -4.00
N ALA A 104 4.42 2.56 -3.61
CA ALA A 104 3.95 3.94 -3.84
C ALA A 104 4.79 4.97 -3.08
N TRP A 105 5.27 4.66 -1.87
CA TRP A 105 6.24 5.48 -1.12
C TRP A 105 7.63 5.45 -1.76
N ALA A 106 8.11 4.26 -2.17
CA ALA A 106 9.47 4.09 -2.71
C ALA A 106 9.69 4.95 -3.97
N TRP A 107 8.67 5.10 -4.82
CA TRP A 107 8.77 5.84 -6.07
C TRP A 107 9.12 7.33 -5.85
N PRO A 108 8.31 8.14 -5.14
CA PRO A 108 8.66 9.55 -4.92
C PRO A 108 9.93 9.74 -4.08
N LEU A 109 10.17 8.87 -3.09
CA LEU A 109 11.37 8.93 -2.26
C LEU A 109 12.63 8.74 -3.11
N SER A 110 12.61 7.80 -4.08
CA SER A 110 13.73 7.60 -5.00
C SER A 110 13.94 8.82 -5.91
N LYS A 111 12.84 9.46 -6.35
CA LYS A 111 12.90 10.71 -7.14
C LYS A 111 13.41 11.90 -6.33
N SER A 112 13.25 11.85 -5.00
CA SER A 112 13.77 12.87 -4.08
C SER A 112 15.26 12.65 -3.73
N GLY A 113 15.87 11.59 -4.27
CA GLY A 113 17.31 11.34 -4.12
C GLY A 113 17.67 10.27 -3.09
N LEU A 114 16.70 9.66 -2.40
CA LEU A 114 17.00 8.55 -1.49
C LEU A 114 17.37 7.31 -2.30
N LYS A 115 18.39 6.56 -1.83
CA LYS A 115 18.89 5.36 -2.50
C LYS A 115 19.29 4.29 -1.47
N GLY A 116 19.40 3.06 -1.93
CA GLY A 116 19.90 1.95 -1.11
C GLY A 116 19.13 1.78 0.18
N ILE A 117 19.85 1.55 1.27
CA ILE A 117 19.26 1.26 2.58
C ILE A 117 18.40 2.43 3.12
N LYS A 118 18.78 3.67 2.84
CA LYS A 118 18.00 4.84 3.28
C LYS A 118 16.61 4.85 2.63
N LEU A 119 16.54 4.54 1.33
CA LEU A 119 15.26 4.42 0.62
C LEU A 119 14.41 3.28 1.21
N ALA A 120 15.04 2.12 1.46
CA ALA A 120 14.37 0.95 2.04
C ALA A 120 13.76 1.29 3.41
N LEU A 121 14.61 1.76 4.32
CA LEU A 121 14.18 2.07 5.70
C LEU A 121 13.08 3.14 5.74
N THR A 122 13.17 4.15 4.87
CA THR A 122 12.16 5.22 4.85
C THR A 122 10.83 4.70 4.28
N ALA A 123 10.85 4.01 3.13
CA ALA A 123 9.61 3.54 2.49
C ALA A 123 8.91 2.48 3.36
N ILE A 124 9.66 1.50 3.86
CA ILE A 124 9.13 0.43 4.73
C ILE A 124 8.67 1.04 6.06
N GLY A 125 9.50 1.90 6.67
CA GLY A 125 9.18 2.53 7.95
C GLY A 125 7.89 3.34 7.90
N LEU A 126 7.69 4.17 6.86
CA LEU A 126 6.45 4.93 6.66
C LEU A 126 5.24 4.00 6.50
N THR A 127 5.43 2.89 5.78
CA THR A 127 4.35 1.91 5.56
C THR A 127 3.99 1.20 6.87
N VAL A 128 4.98 0.77 7.67
CA VAL A 128 4.75 0.10 8.96
C VAL A 128 4.11 1.07 9.97
N LEU A 129 4.54 2.33 9.98
CA LEU A 129 3.91 3.36 10.82
C LEU A 129 2.44 3.55 10.44
N TYR A 130 2.15 3.54 9.14
CA TYR A 130 0.77 3.63 8.67
C TYR A 130 -0.03 2.36 9.05
N ALA A 131 0.56 1.16 8.93
CA ALA A 131 -0.07 -0.09 9.37
C ALA A 131 -0.43 -0.03 10.87
N ALA A 132 0.50 0.44 11.71
CA ALA A 132 0.24 0.58 13.14
C ALA A 132 -0.89 1.58 13.41
N SER A 133 -0.97 2.68 12.64
CA SER A 133 -2.06 3.66 12.78
C SER A 133 -3.40 3.07 12.30
N ASP A 134 -3.37 2.23 11.27
CA ASP A 134 -4.56 1.55 10.75
C ASP A 134 -5.10 0.54 11.77
N GLU A 135 -4.21 -0.28 12.35
CA GLU A 135 -4.58 -1.24 13.41
C GLU A 135 -5.15 -0.53 14.65
N TYR A 136 -4.54 0.61 15.03
CA TYR A 136 -5.08 1.44 16.10
C TYR A 136 -6.49 1.96 15.74
N HIS A 137 -6.68 2.45 14.51
CA HIS A 137 -8.00 2.90 14.03
C HIS A 137 -9.02 1.76 14.07
N GLN A 138 -8.63 0.54 13.71
CA GLN A 138 -9.54 -0.62 13.70
C GLN A 138 -10.09 -0.94 15.09
N THR A 139 -9.42 -0.58 16.18
CA THR A 139 -9.96 -0.76 17.54
C THR A 139 -11.27 0.03 17.78
N PHE A 140 -11.53 1.05 16.96
CA PHE A 140 -12.76 1.86 17.04
C PHE A 140 -13.84 1.42 16.06
N VAL A 141 -13.57 0.41 15.21
CA VAL A 141 -14.50 -0.09 14.19
C VAL A 141 -15.29 -1.29 14.73
N PRO A 142 -16.63 -1.27 14.62
CA PRO A 142 -17.44 -2.36 15.18
C PRO A 142 -17.04 -3.75 14.68
N GLY A 143 -16.80 -4.65 15.62
CA GLY A 143 -16.46 -6.05 15.36
C GLY A 143 -15.03 -6.29 14.90
N ARG A 144 -14.18 -5.25 14.91
CA ARG A 144 -12.74 -5.41 14.62
C ARG A 144 -11.91 -5.32 15.91
N SER A 145 -10.76 -5.95 15.88
CA SER A 145 -9.73 -5.84 16.93
C SER A 145 -8.44 -5.37 16.27
N GLY A 146 -7.71 -4.50 16.94
CA GLY A 146 -6.36 -4.12 16.51
C GLY A 146 -5.35 -5.11 17.11
N GLU A 147 -4.53 -5.70 16.26
CA GLU A 147 -3.56 -6.71 16.69
C GLU A 147 -2.15 -6.39 16.20
N ILE A 148 -1.17 -6.47 17.10
CA ILE A 148 0.25 -6.27 16.74
C ILE A 148 0.70 -7.28 15.68
N LYS A 149 0.13 -8.49 15.70
CA LYS A 149 0.40 -9.51 14.67
C LYS A 149 0.07 -9.00 13.26
N ASP A 150 -1.01 -8.24 13.15
CA ASP A 150 -1.47 -7.74 11.85
C ASP A 150 -0.51 -6.64 11.34
N VAL A 151 0.01 -5.79 12.22
CA VAL A 151 1.08 -4.85 11.85
C VAL A 151 2.32 -5.60 11.30
N CYS A 152 2.65 -6.77 11.90
CA CYS A 152 3.79 -7.58 11.41
C CYS A 152 3.50 -8.18 10.02
N ILE A 153 2.28 -8.67 9.80
CA ILE A 153 1.83 -9.22 8.50
C ILE A 153 1.87 -8.11 7.43
N ASP A 154 1.38 -6.92 7.76
CA ASP A 154 1.40 -5.75 6.87
C ASP A 154 2.84 -5.30 6.60
N GLY A 155 3.73 -5.42 7.59
CA GLY A 155 5.16 -5.18 7.45
C GLY A 155 5.82 -6.15 6.45
N ILE A 156 5.37 -7.41 6.42
CA ILE A 156 5.81 -8.36 5.38
C ILE A 156 5.34 -7.87 4.00
N GLY A 157 4.10 -7.38 3.91
CA GLY A 157 3.60 -6.72 2.69
C GLY A 157 4.52 -5.58 2.26
N ALA A 158 4.91 -4.71 3.20
CA ALA A 158 5.79 -3.58 2.91
C ALA A 158 7.16 -4.04 2.35
N LEU A 159 7.72 -5.11 2.90
CA LEU A 159 8.97 -5.70 2.40
C LEU A 159 8.81 -6.21 0.96
N ILE A 160 7.75 -6.96 0.70
CA ILE A 160 7.41 -7.49 -0.64
C ILE A 160 7.27 -6.33 -1.64
N GLY A 161 6.52 -5.33 -1.30
CA GLY A 161 6.28 -4.16 -2.17
C GLY A 161 7.54 -3.39 -2.48
N TYR A 162 8.40 -3.20 -1.50
CA TYR A 162 9.70 -2.58 -1.71
C TYR A 162 10.60 -3.46 -2.60
N UNK A 163 10.52 -4.79 -2.50
CA UNK A 163 11.15 -5.50 -3.20
C UNK A 163 10.83 -5.47 -4.45
N ALA A 164 9.57 -5.57 -4.81
CA ALA A 164 9.04 -5.51 -6.18
C ALA A 164 9.42 -4.20 -6.90
N PHE A 165 9.29 -3.08 -6.20
CA PHE A 165 9.69 -1.77 -6.73
C PHE A 165 11.16 -1.79 -7.20
N ASN A 166 12.09 -2.29 -6.40
CA ASN A 166 13.52 -2.34 -6.76
C ASN A 166 13.76 -3.24 -7.98
N ALA A 167 13.09 -4.39 -8.04
CA ALA A 167 13.19 -5.30 -9.19
C ALA A 167 12.74 -4.60 -10.49
N LEU A 168 11.63 -3.87 -10.44
CA LEU A 168 11.12 -3.11 -11.60
C LEU A 168 12.09 -2.02 -12.03
N VAL A 169 12.67 -1.29 -11.08
CA VAL A 169 13.67 -0.24 -11.38
C VAL A 169 14.91 -0.88 -12.02
N PHE A 170 15.39 -1.99 -11.50
CA PHE A 170 16.56 -2.71 -12.01
C PHE A 170 16.33 -3.19 -13.46
N ILE A 171 15.16 -3.80 -13.72
CA ILE A 171 14.80 -4.27 -15.08
C ILE A 171 14.78 -3.08 -16.06
N ARG A 172 14.19 -1.95 -15.64
CA ARG A 172 14.12 -0.75 -16.49
C ARG A 172 15.48 -0.12 -16.76
N SER A 173 16.43 -0.22 -15.82
CA SER A 173 17.77 0.36 -16.00
C SER A 173 18.65 -0.42 -16.97
N LYS A 174 18.28 -1.67 -17.29
CA LYS A 174 19.00 -2.53 -18.25
C LYS A 174 18.47 -2.45 -19.68
N ARG A 175 17.36 -1.73 -19.90
CA ARG A 175 16.79 -1.47 -21.22
C ARG A 175 17.19 -0.09 -21.72
#